data_0b2c2b49686cbba94a3335fb55454494
#
_entry.id   0b2c2b49686cbba94a3335fb55454494
#
_cell.length_a   1.000
_cell.length_b   1.000
_cell.length_c   1.000
_cell.angle_alpha   90.00
_cell.angle_beta   90.00
_cell.angle_gamma   90.00
#
_symmetry.space_group_name_H-M   'P 1'
#
loop_
_entity.id
_entity.type
_entity.pdbx_description
1 polymer ?
#
loop_
_entity_poly.entity_id
_entity_poly.type
_entity_poly.pdbx_seq_one_letter_code
_entity_poly.pdbx_strand_id
1 'polypeptide(L)'
;MVPANRLPDALTVSRLLASLSFVLAGVAAVVLLFPQPLADAFFAAWVLFAVLLAVFGAIGAWTRRSGLVWVAALLLSGLTVVGMWSIGGFIAPAALGLLGAAMATLWAGSRPGAHEAVVENPPSMLEAVIKTLTGTVLVVAGVALAYEGTVVRELFTRGCINETLACALAVMRLDAVGLSILGLAAIGSGGWLVWRQVAVGRVLALSYDS
;
A
#
# COMPACT_ATOMS: atom_id res chain seq x y z
N MET A 1 13.89 34.33 25.91
CA MET A 1 12.91 33.32 25.51
C MET A 1 13.21 32.96 24.06
N VAL A 2 13.88 31.85 23.83
CA VAL A 2 14.15 31.33 22.46
C VAL A 2 12.83 30.77 21.96
N PRO A 3 12.31 31.21 20.76
CA PRO A 3 11.12 30.60 20.21
C PRO A 3 11.42 29.13 19.97
N ALA A 4 10.66 28.25 20.63
CA ALA A 4 10.72 26.81 20.37
C ALA A 4 10.44 26.62 18.88
N ASN A 5 11.48 26.26 18.14
CA ASN A 5 11.40 25.89 16.73
C ASN A 5 10.40 24.71 16.64
N ARG A 6 9.14 25.01 16.34
CA ARG A 6 8.11 23.97 16.23
C ARG A 6 8.47 23.13 15.03
N LEU A 7 9.01 21.95 15.29
CA LEU A 7 9.12 20.92 14.26
C LEU A 7 7.73 20.75 13.65
N PRO A 8 7.62 20.65 12.33
CA PRO A 8 6.31 20.46 11.68
C PRO A 8 5.65 19.21 12.25
N ASP A 9 4.38 19.33 12.62
CA ASP A 9 3.61 18.19 13.14
C ASP A 9 3.72 17.02 12.18
N ALA A 10 3.93 15.81 12.71
CA ALA A 10 4.11 14.59 11.89
C ALA A 10 2.95 14.37 10.90
N LEU A 11 1.75 14.85 11.22
CA LEU A 11 0.60 14.88 10.31
C LEU A 11 0.82 15.82 9.11
N THR A 12 1.41 16.99 9.34
CA THR A 12 1.73 17.94 8.28
C THR A 12 2.80 17.35 7.36
N VAL A 13 3.83 16.71 7.93
CA VAL A 13 4.86 16.01 7.15
C VAL A 13 4.25 14.90 6.30
N SER A 14 3.37 14.06 6.88
CA SER A 14 2.68 13.01 6.14
C SER A 14 1.87 13.56 4.95
N ARG A 15 1.13 14.65 5.15
CA ARG A 15 0.33 15.28 4.09
C ARG A 15 1.20 15.87 2.98
N LEU A 16 2.29 16.54 3.35
CA LEU A 16 3.23 17.11 2.38
C LEU A 16 3.90 16.01 1.55
N LEU A 17 4.40 14.95 2.19
CA LEU A 17 5.02 13.83 1.50
C LEU A 17 4.04 13.10 0.58
N ALA A 18 2.80 12.86 1.02
CA ALA A 18 1.78 12.22 0.20
C ALA A 18 1.36 13.11 -1.00
N SER A 19 1.24 14.42 -0.80
CA SER A 19 0.94 15.36 -1.90
C SER A 19 2.11 15.45 -2.88
N LEU A 20 3.35 15.48 -2.39
CA LEU A 20 4.55 15.44 -3.23
C LEU A 20 4.62 14.14 -4.04
N SER A 21 4.31 13.00 -3.43
CA SER A 21 4.25 11.69 -4.11
C SER A 21 3.24 11.69 -5.25
N PHE A 22 2.07 12.29 -5.04
CA PHE A 22 1.06 12.44 -6.09
C PHE A 22 1.58 13.30 -7.25
N VAL A 23 2.23 14.43 -6.97
CA VAL A 23 2.82 15.30 -7.99
C VAL A 23 3.92 14.56 -8.77
N LEU A 24 4.80 13.84 -8.07
CA LEU A 24 5.87 13.06 -8.70
C LEU A 24 5.33 11.94 -9.59
N ALA A 25 4.29 11.22 -9.13
CA ALA A 25 3.61 10.21 -9.94
C ALA A 25 2.94 10.83 -11.18
N GLY A 26 2.33 12.00 -11.05
CA GLY A 26 1.75 12.76 -12.16
C GLY A 26 2.80 13.19 -13.19
N VAL A 27 3.93 13.75 -12.72
CA VAL A 27 5.06 14.13 -13.59
C VAL A 27 5.62 12.90 -14.31
N ALA A 28 5.84 11.80 -13.60
CA ALA A 28 6.29 10.54 -14.19
C ALA A 28 5.31 10.06 -15.28
N ALA A 29 4.01 10.13 -15.03
CA ALA A 29 2.99 9.75 -16.01
C ALA A 29 3.04 10.64 -17.26
N VAL A 30 3.18 11.96 -17.10
CA VAL A 30 3.31 12.87 -18.23
C VAL A 30 4.57 12.54 -19.06
N VAL A 31 5.71 12.35 -18.39
CA VAL A 31 6.98 12.04 -19.06
C VAL A 31 6.92 10.70 -19.81
N LEU A 32 6.31 9.68 -19.19
CA LEU A 32 6.26 8.33 -19.75
C LEU A 32 5.23 8.20 -20.88
N LEU A 33 4.14 8.97 -20.84
CA LEU A 33 3.07 8.91 -21.84
C LEU A 33 3.24 9.93 -23.00
N PHE A 34 4.12 10.91 -22.86
CA PHE A 34 4.39 11.88 -23.93
C PHE A 34 5.41 11.31 -24.93
N PRO A 35 5.27 11.51 -26.28
CA PRO A 35 4.23 12.29 -26.97
C PRO A 35 3.01 11.47 -27.41
N GLN A 36 2.99 10.15 -27.21
CA GLN A 36 1.93 9.26 -27.70
C GLN A 36 1.27 8.51 -26.54
N PRO A 37 0.35 9.16 -25.79
CA PRO A 37 -0.14 8.65 -24.51
C PRO A 37 -0.89 7.32 -24.57
N LEU A 38 -1.37 6.91 -25.74
CA LEU A 38 -2.17 5.69 -25.92
C LEU A 38 -1.59 4.74 -26.97
N ALA A 39 -0.34 4.93 -27.38
CA ALA A 39 0.31 4.03 -28.35
C ALA A 39 0.36 2.58 -27.83
N ASP A 40 0.59 2.43 -26.51
CA ASP A 40 0.51 1.16 -25.80
C ASP A 40 -0.49 1.31 -24.63
N ALA A 41 -1.71 0.80 -24.84
CA ALA A 41 -2.76 0.88 -23.84
C ALA A 41 -2.43 0.07 -22.56
N PHE A 42 -1.66 -1.01 -22.68
CA PHE A 42 -1.24 -1.80 -21.52
C PHE A 42 -0.23 -1.03 -20.66
N PHE A 43 0.77 -0.44 -21.27
CA PHE A 43 1.75 0.41 -20.61
C PHE A 43 1.07 1.63 -19.96
N ALA A 44 0.20 2.32 -20.70
CA ALA A 44 -0.55 3.45 -20.18
C ALA A 44 -1.41 3.08 -18.97
N ALA A 45 -2.06 1.91 -18.98
CA ALA A 45 -2.85 1.43 -17.85
C ALA A 45 -2.00 1.26 -16.58
N TRP A 46 -0.78 0.72 -16.67
CA TRP A 46 0.13 0.57 -15.54
C TRP A 46 0.58 1.92 -14.98
N VAL A 47 0.91 2.86 -15.84
CA VAL A 47 1.31 4.21 -15.44
C VAL A 47 0.16 4.95 -14.75
N LEU A 48 -1.05 4.88 -15.33
CA LEU A 48 -2.25 5.48 -14.72
C LEU A 48 -2.63 4.81 -13.40
N PHE A 49 -2.44 3.50 -13.28
CA PHE A 49 -2.65 2.78 -12.03
C PHE A 49 -1.70 3.27 -10.92
N ALA A 50 -0.43 3.55 -11.25
CA ALA A 50 0.52 4.15 -10.30
C ALA A 50 0.05 5.53 -9.81
N VAL A 51 -0.46 6.38 -10.71
CA VAL A 51 -1.03 7.69 -10.35
C VAL A 51 -2.25 7.51 -9.44
N LEU A 52 -3.15 6.57 -9.77
CA LEU A 52 -4.32 6.26 -8.96
C LEU A 52 -3.94 5.85 -7.54
N LEU A 53 -2.93 5.00 -7.36
CA LEU A 53 -2.42 4.61 -6.05
C LEU A 53 -1.87 5.82 -5.28
N ALA A 54 -1.14 6.72 -5.95
CA ALA A 54 -0.64 7.93 -5.32
C ALA A 54 -1.78 8.87 -4.87
N VAL A 55 -2.86 8.98 -5.66
CA VAL A 55 -4.09 9.71 -5.28
C VAL A 55 -4.73 9.11 -4.04
N PHE A 56 -4.91 7.78 -3.99
CA PHE A 56 -5.47 7.10 -2.82
C PHE A 56 -4.60 7.30 -1.57
N GLY A 57 -3.28 7.26 -1.71
CA GLY A 57 -2.35 7.58 -0.64
C GLY A 57 -2.50 9.01 -0.13
N ALA A 58 -2.60 9.98 -1.04
CA ALA A 58 -2.83 11.37 -0.70
C ALA A 58 -4.17 11.58 0.04
N ILE A 59 -5.27 11.03 -0.50
CA ILE A 59 -6.59 11.06 0.17
C ILE A 59 -6.49 10.43 1.56
N GLY A 60 -5.79 9.30 1.71
CA GLY A 60 -5.57 8.64 2.99
C GLY A 60 -4.88 9.53 4.02
N ALA A 61 -3.83 10.26 3.61
CA ALA A 61 -3.09 11.18 4.46
C ALA A 61 -3.95 12.41 4.88
N TRP A 62 -4.72 12.96 3.95
CA TRP A 62 -5.62 14.08 4.24
C TRP A 62 -6.80 13.68 5.13
N THR A 63 -7.37 12.50 4.95
CA THR A 63 -8.49 11.96 5.75
C THR A 63 -8.04 11.28 7.03
N ARG A 64 -6.75 11.31 7.36
CA ARG A 64 -6.14 10.62 8.52
C ARG A 64 -6.44 9.12 8.58
N ARG A 65 -6.56 8.48 7.42
CA ARG A 65 -6.74 7.02 7.29
C ARG A 65 -5.39 6.36 7.04
N SER A 66 -4.61 6.13 8.09
CA SER A 66 -3.27 5.54 8.00
C SER A 66 -3.24 4.22 7.23
N GLY A 67 -4.26 3.37 7.38
CA GLY A 67 -4.37 2.12 6.62
C GLY A 67 -4.41 2.32 5.11
N LEU A 68 -5.11 3.36 4.63
CA LEU A 68 -5.17 3.71 3.20
C LEU A 68 -3.80 4.15 2.68
N VAL A 69 -3.07 4.95 3.46
CA VAL A 69 -1.71 5.39 3.10
C VAL A 69 -0.77 4.19 2.99
N TRP A 70 -0.82 3.26 3.96
CA TRP A 70 -0.01 2.06 3.96
C TRP A 70 -0.31 1.14 2.77
N VAL A 71 -1.57 0.85 2.50
CA VAL A 71 -1.98 0.01 1.36
C VAL A 71 -1.49 0.63 0.05
N ALA A 72 -1.72 1.93 -0.15
CA ALA A 72 -1.27 2.63 -1.34
C ALA A 72 0.27 2.63 -1.47
N ALA A 73 1.00 2.86 -0.36
CA ALA A 73 2.45 2.87 -0.33
C ALA A 73 3.04 1.49 -0.67
N LEU A 74 2.50 0.42 -0.10
CA LEU A 74 2.97 -0.94 -0.37
C LEU A 74 2.67 -1.38 -1.81
N LEU A 75 1.46 -1.09 -2.32
CA LEU A 75 1.11 -1.42 -3.70
C LEU A 75 1.97 -0.63 -4.70
N LEU A 76 2.19 0.66 -4.47
CA LEU A 76 3.04 1.48 -5.32
C LEU A 76 4.50 1.02 -5.28
N SER A 77 5.00 0.62 -4.10
CA SER A 77 6.34 0.04 -3.95
C SER A 77 6.46 -1.30 -4.67
N GLY A 78 5.46 -2.17 -4.55
CA GLY A 78 5.41 -3.44 -5.29
C GLY A 78 5.42 -3.21 -6.80
N LEU A 79 4.63 -2.25 -7.29
CA LEU A 79 4.61 -1.86 -8.70
C LEU A 79 5.99 -1.33 -9.16
N THR A 80 6.66 -0.55 -8.31
CA THR A 80 8.02 -0.04 -8.59
C THR A 80 9.03 -1.18 -8.74
N VAL A 81 8.97 -2.18 -7.86
CA VAL A 81 9.87 -3.35 -7.91
C VAL A 81 9.60 -4.19 -9.16
N VAL A 82 8.33 -4.51 -9.45
CA VAL A 82 7.95 -5.28 -10.63
C VAL A 82 8.32 -4.53 -11.91
N GLY A 83 8.09 -3.22 -11.94
CA GLY A 83 8.41 -2.36 -13.07
C GLY A 83 9.85 -1.84 -13.11
N MET A 84 10.77 -2.36 -12.29
CA MET A 84 12.12 -1.80 -12.11
C MET A 84 12.90 -1.64 -13.42
N TRP A 85 12.72 -2.57 -14.35
CA TRP A 85 13.38 -2.58 -15.65
C TRP A 85 12.71 -1.70 -16.72
N SER A 86 11.53 -1.12 -16.40
CA SER A 86 10.79 -0.27 -17.34
C SER A 86 10.36 1.07 -16.71
N ILE A 87 9.24 1.09 -16.00
CA ILE A 87 8.64 2.30 -15.40
C ILE A 87 9.07 2.55 -13.95
N GLY A 88 9.63 1.52 -13.29
CA GLY A 88 9.89 1.54 -11.85
C GLY A 88 10.83 2.68 -11.43
N GLY A 89 11.87 2.96 -12.21
CA GLY A 89 12.80 4.05 -11.91
C GLY A 89 12.14 5.43 -11.87
N PHE A 90 11.13 5.67 -12.72
CA PHE A 90 10.38 6.93 -12.74
C PHE A 90 9.36 7.04 -11.61
N ILE A 91 8.79 5.90 -11.16
CA ILE A 91 7.77 5.85 -10.11
C ILE A 91 8.42 5.74 -8.72
N ALA A 92 9.68 5.28 -8.62
CA ALA A 92 10.39 5.09 -7.35
C ALA A 92 10.37 6.31 -6.41
N PRO A 93 10.60 7.56 -6.86
CA PRO A 93 10.53 8.72 -5.99
C PRO A 93 9.14 8.91 -5.36
N ALA A 94 8.07 8.64 -6.12
CA ALA A 94 6.70 8.71 -5.61
C ALA A 94 6.43 7.60 -4.58
N ALA A 95 6.91 6.38 -4.81
CA ALA A 95 6.79 5.28 -3.87
C ALA A 95 7.53 5.56 -2.56
N LEU A 96 8.76 6.07 -2.62
CA LEU A 96 9.54 6.45 -1.44
C LEU A 96 8.88 7.59 -0.66
N GLY A 97 8.36 8.61 -1.34
CA GLY A 97 7.61 9.69 -0.71
C GLY A 97 6.36 9.18 0.01
N LEU A 98 5.62 8.25 -0.60
CA LEU A 98 4.42 7.68 0.00
C LEU A 98 4.74 6.75 1.18
N LEU A 99 5.85 5.99 1.12
CA LEU A 99 6.36 5.24 2.27
C LEU A 99 6.76 6.18 3.42
N GLY A 100 7.45 7.28 3.13
CA GLY A 100 7.76 8.32 4.11
C GLY A 100 6.50 8.92 4.74
N ALA A 101 5.46 9.18 3.93
CA ALA A 101 4.16 9.63 4.43
C ALA A 101 3.51 8.58 5.34
N ALA A 102 3.56 7.30 4.99
CA ALA A 102 3.05 6.20 5.80
C ALA A 102 3.80 6.11 7.15
N MET A 103 5.13 6.21 7.14
CA MET A 103 5.94 6.25 8.37
C MET A 103 5.60 7.46 9.24
N ALA A 104 5.42 8.64 8.65
CA ALA A 104 5.03 9.83 9.39
C ALA A 104 3.66 9.68 10.07
N THR A 105 2.72 8.92 9.49
CA THR A 105 1.43 8.62 10.15
C THR A 105 1.59 7.79 11.42
N LEU A 106 2.64 6.95 11.51
CA LEU A 106 2.93 6.18 12.73
C LEU A 106 3.43 7.10 13.86
N TRP A 107 4.28 8.08 13.52
CA TRP A 107 4.80 9.05 14.50
C TRP A 107 3.75 10.05 14.93
N ALA A 108 2.74 10.32 14.10
CA ALA A 108 1.63 11.21 14.45
C ALA A 108 0.72 10.66 15.56
N GLY A 109 0.88 9.39 15.93
CA GLY A 109 0.12 8.73 17.00
C GLY A 109 -1.32 8.37 16.58
N SER A 110 -2.02 7.74 17.53
CA SER A 110 -3.43 7.38 17.39
C SER A 110 -4.31 8.63 17.39
N ARG A 111 -5.52 8.51 16.81
CA ARG A 111 -6.52 9.60 16.85
C ARG A 111 -6.82 9.99 18.28
N PRO A 112 -7.05 11.30 18.57
CA PRO A 112 -7.57 11.72 19.87
C PRO A 112 -8.82 10.88 20.22
N GLY A 113 -8.89 10.39 21.45
CA GLY A 113 -9.97 9.50 21.92
C GLY A 113 -9.81 8.01 21.63
N ALA A 114 -8.91 7.59 20.70
CA ALA A 114 -8.66 6.17 20.45
C ALA A 114 -7.97 5.48 21.64
N HIS A 115 -7.15 6.22 22.38
CA HIS A 115 -6.52 5.74 23.59
C HIS A 115 -7.54 5.50 24.71
N GLU A 116 -8.41 6.48 24.97
CA GLU A 116 -9.47 6.39 25.96
C GLU A 116 -10.44 5.22 25.66
N ALA A 117 -10.85 5.07 24.40
CA ALA A 117 -11.74 3.98 23.99
C ALA A 117 -11.14 2.58 24.19
N VAL A 118 -9.81 2.43 24.02
CA VAL A 118 -9.13 1.14 24.24
C VAL A 118 -8.91 0.87 25.72
N VAL A 119 -8.66 1.90 26.53
CA VAL A 119 -8.46 1.79 27.98
C VAL A 119 -9.82 1.51 28.66
N GLU A 120 -10.88 2.17 28.21
CA GLU A 120 -12.23 2.00 28.77
C GLU A 120 -12.84 0.62 28.48
N ASN A 121 -12.54 0.05 27.28
CA ASN A 121 -13.02 -1.26 26.88
C ASN A 121 -11.86 -2.09 26.31
N PRO A 122 -10.96 -2.65 27.15
CA PRO A 122 -9.85 -3.45 26.68
C PRO A 122 -10.38 -4.74 26.02
N PRO A 123 -9.85 -5.10 24.83
CA PRO A 123 -10.24 -6.35 24.18
C PRO A 123 -9.84 -7.55 25.07
N SER A 124 -10.67 -8.58 25.12
CA SER A 124 -10.33 -9.80 25.86
C SER A 124 -9.06 -10.44 25.26
N MET A 125 -8.25 -11.06 26.13
CA MET A 125 -7.03 -11.74 25.69
C MET A 125 -7.31 -12.79 24.60
N LEU A 126 -8.41 -13.52 24.76
CA LEU A 126 -8.85 -14.54 23.80
C LEU A 126 -9.18 -13.91 22.43
N GLU A 127 -9.87 -12.78 22.41
CA GLU A 127 -10.21 -12.06 21.18
C GLU A 127 -8.95 -11.54 20.46
N ALA A 128 -7.99 -11.02 21.21
CA ALA A 128 -6.71 -10.56 20.66
C ALA A 128 -5.92 -11.73 20.03
N VAL A 129 -5.85 -12.87 20.72
CA VAL A 129 -5.17 -14.08 20.22
C VAL A 129 -5.85 -14.63 18.96
N ILE A 130 -7.18 -14.77 18.97
CA ILE A 130 -7.92 -15.24 17.80
C ILE A 130 -7.71 -14.32 16.59
N LYS A 131 -7.81 -13.00 16.76
CA LYS A 131 -7.59 -12.04 15.66
C LYS A 131 -6.17 -12.08 15.12
N THR A 132 -5.17 -12.21 16.00
CA THR A 132 -3.76 -12.33 15.58
C THR A 132 -3.52 -13.63 14.83
N LEU A 133 -4.00 -14.76 15.33
CA LEU A 133 -3.90 -16.06 14.66
C LEU A 133 -4.60 -16.03 13.29
N THR A 134 -5.83 -15.55 13.24
CA THR A 134 -6.58 -15.41 11.98
C THR A 134 -5.83 -14.54 10.99
N GLY A 135 -5.30 -13.39 11.43
CA GLY A 135 -4.50 -12.50 10.58
C GLY A 135 -3.25 -13.18 10.05
N THR A 136 -2.52 -13.91 10.89
CA THR A 136 -1.31 -14.64 10.49
C THR A 136 -1.63 -15.76 9.48
N VAL A 137 -2.68 -16.53 9.72
CA VAL A 137 -3.13 -17.60 8.80
C VAL A 137 -3.52 -17.01 7.45
N LEU A 138 -4.24 -15.88 7.43
CA LEU A 138 -4.58 -15.17 6.19
C LEU A 138 -3.35 -14.69 5.42
N VAL A 139 -2.33 -14.17 6.10
CA VAL A 139 -1.08 -13.77 5.45
C VAL A 139 -0.38 -14.96 4.83
N VAL A 140 -0.20 -16.06 5.58
CA VAL A 140 0.47 -17.27 5.09
C VAL A 140 -0.29 -17.90 3.92
N ALA A 141 -1.61 -18.04 4.05
CA ALA A 141 -2.46 -18.56 2.97
C ALA A 141 -2.43 -17.63 1.75
N GLY A 142 -2.44 -16.31 1.97
CA GLY A 142 -2.35 -15.31 0.92
C GLY A 142 -1.03 -15.37 0.14
N VAL A 143 0.09 -15.55 0.84
CA VAL A 143 1.41 -15.75 0.19
C VAL A 143 1.41 -17.04 -0.63
N ALA A 144 0.87 -18.15 -0.10
CA ALA A 144 0.78 -19.40 -0.83
C ALA A 144 -0.08 -19.29 -2.10
N LEU A 145 -1.24 -18.62 -2.02
CA LEU A 145 -2.12 -18.37 -3.18
C LEU A 145 -1.47 -17.45 -4.21
N ALA A 146 -0.81 -16.38 -3.77
CA ALA A 146 -0.11 -15.48 -4.67
C ALA A 146 1.06 -16.19 -5.37
N TYR A 147 1.82 -17.00 -4.65
CA TYR A 147 2.90 -17.82 -5.21
C TYR A 147 2.37 -18.84 -6.24
N GLU A 148 1.29 -19.57 -5.90
CA GLU A 148 0.64 -20.52 -6.79
C GLU A 148 0.16 -19.81 -8.08
N GLY A 149 -0.49 -18.63 -7.95
CA GLY A 149 -1.00 -17.89 -9.09
C GLY A 149 0.08 -17.26 -9.97
N THR A 150 1.18 -16.74 -9.37
CA THR A 150 2.19 -16.00 -10.14
C THR A 150 3.32 -16.89 -10.65
N VAL A 151 3.76 -17.87 -9.87
CA VAL A 151 4.97 -18.66 -10.15
C VAL A 151 4.60 -20.04 -10.70
N VAL A 152 3.69 -20.75 -10.03
CA VAL A 152 3.38 -22.16 -10.40
C VAL A 152 2.50 -22.22 -11.64
N ARG A 153 1.46 -21.36 -11.72
CA ARG A 153 0.53 -21.38 -12.85
C ARG A 153 0.93 -20.50 -14.01
N GLU A 154 1.93 -19.64 -13.84
CA GLU A 154 2.35 -18.63 -14.81
C GLU A 154 1.16 -17.74 -15.26
N LEU A 155 1.26 -16.43 -15.11
CA LEU A 155 0.16 -15.50 -15.47
C LEU A 155 -0.17 -15.48 -16.96
N PHE A 156 0.81 -15.83 -17.81
CA PHE A 156 0.69 -15.81 -19.26
C PHE A 156 1.10 -17.16 -19.85
N THR A 157 0.29 -17.71 -20.74
CA THR A 157 0.55 -19.00 -21.39
C THR A 157 1.63 -18.93 -22.46
N ARG A 158 1.85 -17.77 -23.04
CA ARG A 158 2.82 -17.53 -24.13
C ARG A 158 3.27 -16.06 -24.09
N GLY A 159 4.47 -15.77 -24.60
CA GLY A 159 4.89 -14.39 -24.87
C GLY A 159 4.12 -13.81 -26.07
N CYS A 160 3.72 -12.55 -25.96
CA CYS A 160 3.15 -11.80 -27.07
C CYS A 160 4.24 -11.35 -28.03
N ILE A 161 4.10 -11.61 -29.33
CA ILE A 161 5.00 -11.08 -30.37
C ILE A 161 4.83 -9.56 -30.50
N ASN A 162 3.58 -9.09 -30.36
CA ASN A 162 3.27 -7.66 -30.25
C ASN A 162 2.72 -7.40 -28.85
N GLU A 163 3.33 -6.53 -28.10
CA GLU A 163 2.97 -6.15 -26.72
C GLU A 163 1.69 -5.28 -26.71
N THR A 164 0.58 -5.83 -27.20
CA THR A 164 -0.72 -5.16 -27.19
C THR A 164 -1.59 -5.67 -26.06
N LEU A 165 -2.47 -4.80 -25.52
CA LEU A 165 -3.43 -5.18 -24.48
C LEU A 165 -4.30 -6.37 -24.91
N ALA A 166 -4.73 -6.40 -26.19
CA ALA A 166 -5.54 -7.48 -26.72
C ALA A 166 -4.81 -8.83 -26.69
N CYS A 167 -3.52 -8.86 -27.04
CA CYS A 167 -2.71 -10.08 -26.93
C CYS A 167 -2.51 -10.48 -25.46
N ALA A 168 -2.16 -9.55 -24.59
CA ALA A 168 -1.97 -9.82 -23.17
C ALA A 168 -3.23 -10.43 -22.55
N LEU A 169 -4.42 -9.88 -22.84
CA LEU A 169 -5.69 -10.42 -22.35
C LEU A 169 -6.01 -11.80 -22.94
N ALA A 170 -5.68 -12.06 -24.21
CA ALA A 170 -5.93 -13.33 -24.86
C ALA A 170 -5.06 -14.48 -24.32
N VAL A 171 -3.84 -14.20 -23.88
CA VAL A 171 -2.90 -15.19 -23.32
C VAL A 171 -2.90 -15.24 -21.80
N MET A 172 -3.63 -14.33 -21.13
CA MET A 172 -3.71 -14.24 -19.68
C MET A 172 -4.56 -15.38 -19.10
N ARG A 173 -4.02 -16.02 -18.08
CA ARG A 173 -4.74 -17.07 -17.34
C ARG A 173 -5.56 -16.44 -16.23
N LEU A 174 -6.87 -16.36 -16.44
CA LEU A 174 -7.81 -15.77 -15.48
C LEU A 174 -7.82 -16.49 -14.13
N ASP A 175 -7.60 -17.81 -14.12
CA ASP A 175 -7.47 -18.60 -12.88
C ASP A 175 -6.22 -18.21 -12.10
N ALA A 176 -5.08 -18.03 -12.75
CA ALA A 176 -3.83 -17.58 -12.14
C ALA A 176 -3.94 -16.14 -11.60
N VAL A 177 -4.54 -15.24 -12.37
CA VAL A 177 -4.82 -13.86 -11.95
C VAL A 177 -5.77 -13.84 -10.76
N GLY A 178 -6.84 -14.63 -10.78
CA GLY A 178 -7.80 -14.74 -9.69
C GLY A 178 -7.13 -15.20 -8.39
N LEU A 179 -6.28 -16.22 -8.44
CA LEU A 179 -5.51 -16.69 -7.28
C LEU A 179 -4.56 -15.61 -6.76
N SER A 180 -3.88 -14.90 -7.65
CA SER A 180 -2.96 -13.82 -7.27
C SER A 180 -3.69 -12.68 -6.56
N ILE A 181 -4.85 -12.24 -7.09
CA ILE A 181 -5.69 -11.21 -6.49
C ILE A 181 -6.22 -11.65 -5.12
N LEU A 182 -6.73 -12.88 -5.01
CA LEU A 182 -7.19 -13.45 -3.75
C LEU A 182 -6.06 -13.54 -2.73
N GLY A 183 -4.87 -13.95 -3.17
CA GLY A 183 -3.66 -13.98 -2.36
C GLY A 183 -3.31 -12.60 -1.81
N LEU A 184 -3.27 -11.58 -2.66
CA LEU A 184 -2.99 -10.20 -2.27
C LEU A 184 -4.06 -9.64 -1.32
N ALA A 185 -5.34 -9.93 -1.57
CA ALA A 185 -6.43 -9.52 -0.68
C ALA A 185 -6.32 -10.20 0.70
N ALA A 186 -5.95 -11.48 0.75
CA ALA A 186 -5.74 -12.20 1.99
C ALA A 186 -4.53 -11.66 2.77
N ILE A 187 -3.40 -11.37 2.10
CA ILE A 187 -2.23 -10.72 2.71
C ILE A 187 -2.61 -9.35 3.28
N GLY A 188 -3.32 -8.54 2.53
CA GLY A 188 -3.73 -7.20 2.95
C GLY A 188 -4.66 -7.23 4.16
N SER A 189 -5.69 -8.08 4.14
CA SER A 189 -6.65 -8.21 5.25
C SER A 189 -6.01 -8.85 6.49
N GLY A 190 -5.18 -9.88 6.32
CA GLY A 190 -4.45 -10.52 7.40
C GLY A 190 -3.43 -9.57 8.05
N GLY A 191 -2.66 -8.87 7.24
CA GLY A 191 -1.71 -7.84 7.71
C GLY A 191 -2.41 -6.71 8.47
N TRP A 192 -3.56 -6.27 7.99
CA TRP A 192 -4.40 -5.29 8.69
C TRP A 192 -4.85 -5.77 10.08
N LEU A 193 -5.31 -7.03 10.18
CA LEU A 193 -5.73 -7.61 11.46
C LEU A 193 -4.57 -7.67 12.45
N VAL A 194 -3.41 -8.19 12.04
CA VAL A 194 -2.20 -8.27 12.89
C VAL A 194 -1.76 -6.87 13.32
N TRP A 195 -1.66 -5.92 12.37
CA TRP A 195 -1.26 -4.55 12.67
C TRP A 195 -2.17 -3.89 13.70
N ARG A 196 -3.49 -4.08 13.56
CA ARG A 196 -4.46 -3.55 14.51
C ARG A 196 -4.22 -4.08 15.93
N GLN A 197 -3.89 -5.38 16.09
CA GLN A 197 -3.61 -5.96 17.40
C GLN A 197 -2.30 -5.43 17.98
N VAL A 198 -1.26 -5.26 17.18
CA VAL A 198 0.01 -4.65 17.61
C VAL A 198 -0.21 -3.20 18.08
N ALA A 199 -1.05 -2.44 17.38
CA ALA A 199 -1.37 -1.06 17.76
C ALA A 199 -2.10 -1.00 19.12
N VAL A 200 -3.09 -1.89 19.33
CA VAL A 200 -3.81 -2.01 20.60
C VAL A 200 -2.87 -2.42 21.74
N GLY A 201 -2.01 -3.42 21.50
CA GLY A 201 -1.02 -3.88 22.50
C GLY A 201 -0.05 -2.79 22.92
N ARG A 202 0.40 -1.94 21.99
CA ARG A 202 1.26 -0.77 22.32
C ARG A 202 0.55 0.24 23.21
N VAL A 203 -0.73 0.52 22.95
CA VAL A 203 -1.53 1.45 23.77
C VAL A 203 -1.68 0.92 25.19
N LEU A 204 -1.96 -0.37 25.36
CA LEU A 204 -2.09 -1.00 26.68
C LEU A 204 -0.76 -1.06 27.43
N ALA A 205 0.37 -1.33 26.76
CA ALA A 205 1.68 -1.33 27.38
C ALA A 205 2.04 0.05 27.95
N LEU A 206 1.78 1.13 27.20
CA LEU A 206 2.05 2.50 27.67
C LEU A 206 1.16 2.94 28.84
N SER A 207 -0.05 2.38 28.97
CA SER A 207 -0.94 2.68 30.10
C SER A 207 -0.56 1.96 31.39
N TYR A 208 0.29 0.92 31.32
CA TYR A 208 0.77 0.19 32.52
C TYR A 208 1.98 0.85 33.17
N ASP A 209 2.74 1.66 32.42
CA ASP A 209 3.96 2.35 32.88
C ASP A 209 3.70 3.77 33.45
N SER A 210 2.45 4.23 33.42
CA SER A 210 2.02 5.55 33.94
C SER A 210 1.25 5.41 35.27
#